data_249301d3e4d2d4d0b8aa1def9c8c8256
#
_entry.id   249301d3e4d2d4d0b8aa1def9c8c8256
#
_cell.length_a   1.000
_cell.length_b   1.000
_cell.length_c   1.000
_cell.angle_alpha   90.00
_cell.angle_beta   90.00
_cell.angle_gamma   90.00
#
_symmetry.space_group_name_H-M   'P 1'
#
loop_
_entity.id
_entity.type
_entity.pdbx_description
1 polymer ?
#
loop_
_entity_poly.entity_id
_entity_poly.type
_entity_poly.pdbx_seq_one_letter_code
_entity_poly.pdbx_strand_id
1 'polypeptide(L)'
;MRKLLLLVLTLTLTLFSSCSLFTLTRGLDKMMNLHIGEVDLTAVDDGDHRGSFAFERWSNTVEVTVHNHAITAIRIIKDVKFAKAEVSSAVFEQVKTRQSIQIDAISGSTVTTKAYLKSIESALQP
;
A
#
# COMPACT_ATOMS: atom_id res chain seq x y z
N MET A 1 46.84 16.80 12.34
CA MET A 1 46.50 15.85 11.25
C MET A 1 45.53 14.76 11.73
N ARG A 2 45.84 14.00 12.77
CA ARG A 2 44.95 12.93 13.25
C ARG A 2 43.58 13.45 13.71
N LYS A 3 43.51 14.63 14.38
CA LYS A 3 42.24 15.24 14.85
C LYS A 3 41.40 15.76 13.66
N LEU A 4 42.04 16.30 12.64
CA LEU A 4 41.38 16.76 11.42
C LEU A 4 40.82 15.57 10.61
N LEU A 5 41.56 14.47 10.54
CA LEU A 5 41.13 13.24 9.86
C LEU A 5 39.91 12.59 10.54
N LEU A 6 39.91 12.59 11.88
CA LEU A 6 38.76 12.11 12.67
C LEU A 6 37.54 12.99 12.49
N LEU A 7 37.69 14.31 12.44
CA LEU A 7 36.60 15.27 12.21
C LEU A 7 35.99 15.10 10.80
N VAL A 8 36.82 14.91 9.79
CA VAL A 8 36.36 14.66 8.43
C VAL A 8 35.65 13.30 8.34
N LEU A 9 36.15 12.27 9.03
CA LEU A 9 35.54 10.94 9.03
C LEU A 9 34.18 10.93 9.75
N THR A 10 34.03 11.67 10.86
CA THR A 10 32.75 11.80 11.56
C THR A 10 31.74 12.60 10.76
N LEU A 11 32.18 13.64 10.08
CA LEU A 11 31.32 14.48 9.23
C LEU A 11 30.81 13.69 8.01
N THR A 12 31.62 12.86 7.39
CA THR A 12 31.20 12.02 6.27
C THR A 12 30.21 10.93 6.72
N LEU A 13 30.39 10.37 7.90
CA LEU A 13 29.50 9.33 8.43
C LEU A 13 28.09 9.88 8.73
N THR A 14 27.99 11.13 9.20
CA THR A 14 26.68 11.78 9.46
C THR A 14 25.92 12.14 8.19
N LEU A 15 26.62 12.46 7.10
CA LEU A 15 25.99 12.77 5.81
C LEU A 15 25.37 11.55 5.13
N PHE A 16 25.92 10.35 5.34
CA PHE A 16 25.36 9.12 4.76
C PHE A 16 24.08 8.65 5.45
N SER A 17 23.86 8.99 6.73
CA SER A 17 22.66 8.57 7.48
C SER A 17 21.39 9.33 7.10
N SER A 18 21.51 10.55 6.59
CA SER A 18 20.36 11.42 6.28
C SER A 18 19.60 10.99 5.02
N CYS A 19 20.28 10.38 4.05
CA CYS A 19 19.67 10.03 2.77
C CYS A 19 18.69 8.85 2.85
N SER A 20 18.94 7.87 3.74
CA SER A 20 18.12 6.66 3.86
C SER A 20 16.75 6.93 4.49
N LEU A 21 16.69 7.79 5.51
CA LEU A 21 15.44 8.15 6.20
C LEU A 21 14.51 8.97 5.30
N PHE A 22 15.07 9.87 4.51
CA PHE A 22 14.29 10.69 3.56
C PHE A 22 13.59 9.84 2.51
N THR A 23 14.25 8.80 2.00
CA THR A 23 13.68 7.89 1.00
C THR A 23 12.54 7.04 1.58
N LEU A 24 12.65 6.64 2.86
CA LEU A 24 11.63 5.82 3.54
C LEU A 24 10.37 6.60 3.89
N THR A 25 10.48 7.89 4.19
CA THR A 25 9.36 8.75 4.59
C THR A 25 8.77 9.58 3.45
N ARG A 26 9.41 9.52 2.28
CA ARG A 26 8.99 10.30 1.12
C ARG A 26 7.54 9.97 0.74
N GLY A 27 6.70 10.99 0.73
CA GLY A 27 5.29 10.85 0.36
C GLY A 27 4.38 10.31 1.47
N LEU A 28 4.89 10.13 2.69
CA LEU A 28 4.10 9.62 3.81
C LEU A 28 2.85 10.47 4.09
N ASP A 29 2.98 11.80 4.11
CA ASP A 29 1.86 12.72 4.34
C ASP A 29 0.76 12.57 3.29
N LYS A 30 1.17 12.40 2.02
CA LYS A 30 0.24 12.20 0.91
C LYS A 30 -0.52 10.90 1.07
N MET A 31 0.15 9.85 1.50
CA MET A 31 -0.45 8.54 1.75
C MET A 31 -1.38 8.55 2.98
N MET A 32 -1.02 9.25 4.05
CA MET A 32 -1.87 9.39 5.24
C MET A 32 -3.19 10.09 4.91
N ASN A 33 -3.18 11.07 4.01
CA ASN A 33 -4.35 11.82 3.57
C ASN A 33 -5.05 11.20 2.34
N LEU A 34 -4.60 10.04 1.86
CA LEU A 34 -5.20 9.37 0.72
C LEU A 34 -6.65 8.98 1.02
N HIS A 35 -7.56 9.45 0.18
CA HIS A 35 -8.97 9.11 0.27
C HIS A 35 -9.26 7.81 -0.49
N ILE A 36 -10.01 6.90 0.14
CA ILE A 36 -10.53 5.68 -0.48
C ILE A 36 -12.00 5.94 -0.82
N GLY A 37 -12.33 5.86 -2.10
CA GLY A 37 -13.69 6.04 -2.60
C GLY A 37 -14.59 4.85 -2.27
N GLU A 38 -15.88 5.01 -2.52
CA GLU A 38 -16.83 3.91 -2.44
C GLU A 38 -16.89 3.15 -3.76
N VAL A 39 -17.18 1.86 -3.68
CA VAL A 39 -17.39 0.98 -4.83
C VAL A 39 -18.77 0.35 -4.75
N ASP A 40 -19.54 0.48 -5.82
CA ASP A 40 -20.81 -0.21 -5.97
C ASP A 40 -20.60 -1.56 -6.66
N LEU A 41 -20.59 -2.64 -5.89
CA LEU A 41 -20.39 -3.99 -6.41
C LEU A 41 -21.50 -4.44 -7.37
N THR A 42 -22.69 -3.82 -7.31
CA THR A 42 -23.79 -4.16 -8.23
C THR A 42 -23.51 -3.69 -9.66
N ALA A 43 -22.62 -2.71 -9.82
CA ALA A 43 -22.18 -2.19 -11.12
C ALA A 43 -20.94 -2.90 -11.67
N VAL A 44 -20.35 -3.85 -10.93
CA VAL A 44 -19.17 -4.61 -11.32
C VAL A 44 -19.58 -5.94 -11.94
N ASP A 45 -19.08 -6.23 -13.14
CA ASP A 45 -19.33 -7.51 -13.82
C ASP A 45 -18.60 -8.66 -13.13
N ASP A 46 -19.12 -9.88 -13.30
CA ASP A 46 -18.44 -11.10 -12.84
C ASP A 46 -17.12 -11.30 -13.60
N GLY A 47 -16.11 -11.77 -12.91
CA GLY A 47 -14.79 -12.07 -13.47
C GLY A 47 -13.63 -11.56 -12.63
N ASP A 48 -12.45 -11.59 -13.23
CA ASP A 48 -11.21 -11.14 -12.60
C ASP A 48 -10.88 -9.72 -13.04
N HIS A 49 -10.75 -8.82 -12.09
CA HIS A 49 -10.48 -7.41 -12.31
C HIS A 49 -9.11 -7.05 -11.74
N ARG A 50 -8.24 -6.47 -12.55
CA ARG A 50 -6.93 -5.99 -12.11
C ARG A 50 -6.95 -4.50 -11.83
N GLY A 51 -6.39 -4.14 -10.70
CA GLY A 51 -6.20 -2.77 -10.29
C GLY A 51 -4.79 -2.53 -9.79
N SER A 52 -4.28 -1.34 -10.04
CA SER A 52 -2.95 -0.92 -9.63
C SER A 52 -2.99 0.43 -8.93
N PHE A 53 -2.08 0.59 -7.99
CA PHE A 53 -1.76 1.85 -7.37
C PHE A 53 -0.26 2.10 -7.51
N ALA A 54 0.12 3.26 -8.04
CA ALA A 54 1.52 3.59 -8.32
C ALA A 54 1.93 4.82 -7.51
N PHE A 55 2.58 4.60 -6.39
CA PHE A 55 3.13 5.67 -5.57
C PHE A 55 4.28 5.16 -4.69
N GLU A 56 5.50 5.60 -5.01
CA GLU A 56 6.71 5.29 -4.24
C GLU A 56 6.81 3.81 -3.85
N ARG A 57 7.20 3.50 -2.63
CA ARG A 57 7.35 2.13 -2.11
C ARG A 57 6.03 1.38 -1.88
N TRP A 58 4.91 2.08 -1.97
CA TRP A 58 3.56 1.49 -1.79
C TRP A 58 2.89 1.08 -3.10
N SER A 59 3.59 1.22 -4.21
CA SER A 59 3.08 0.75 -5.52
C SER A 59 2.80 -0.75 -5.48
N ASN A 60 1.59 -1.13 -5.90
CA ASN A 60 1.17 -2.53 -5.91
C ASN A 60 0.10 -2.77 -7.00
N THR A 61 -0.12 -4.04 -7.33
CA THR A 61 -1.15 -4.50 -8.26
C THR A 61 -1.86 -5.69 -7.65
N VAL A 62 -3.17 -5.65 -7.65
CA VAL A 62 -4.02 -6.75 -7.17
C VAL A 62 -4.95 -7.24 -8.28
N GLU A 63 -5.44 -8.45 -8.13
CA GLU A 63 -6.52 -9.02 -8.92
C GLU A 63 -7.66 -9.38 -7.99
N VAL A 64 -8.84 -8.88 -8.29
CA VAL A 64 -10.06 -9.08 -7.50
C VAL A 64 -11.03 -9.90 -8.33
N THR A 65 -11.45 -11.05 -7.81
CA THR A 65 -12.47 -11.88 -8.44
C THR A 65 -13.84 -11.52 -7.89
N VAL A 66 -14.76 -11.20 -8.79
CA VAL A 66 -16.16 -10.90 -8.49
C VAL A 66 -17.06 -11.99 -9.07
N HIS A 67 -18.01 -12.48 -8.28
CA HIS A 67 -19.04 -13.41 -8.71
C HIS A 67 -20.38 -13.08 -8.05
N ASN A 68 -21.44 -12.96 -8.85
CA ASN A 68 -22.76 -12.54 -8.39
C ASN A 68 -22.72 -11.24 -7.53
N HIS A 69 -22.00 -10.24 -8.01
CA HIS A 69 -21.80 -8.95 -7.34
C HIS A 69 -21.13 -9.04 -5.97
N ALA A 70 -20.41 -10.12 -5.71
CA ALA A 70 -19.67 -10.33 -4.47
C ALA A 70 -18.18 -10.56 -4.75
N ILE A 71 -17.32 -9.98 -3.94
CA ILE A 71 -15.88 -10.25 -3.97
C ILE A 71 -15.65 -11.63 -3.37
N THR A 72 -15.10 -12.55 -4.17
CA THR A 72 -14.83 -13.94 -3.76
C THR A 72 -13.36 -14.19 -3.48
N ALA A 73 -12.46 -13.49 -4.16
CA ALA A 73 -11.01 -13.62 -3.96
C ALA A 73 -10.29 -12.30 -4.23
N ILE A 74 -9.18 -12.10 -3.55
CA ILE A 74 -8.24 -11.01 -3.81
C ILE A 74 -6.85 -11.60 -3.82
N ARG A 75 -6.09 -11.34 -4.89
CA ARG A 75 -4.75 -11.87 -5.09
C ARG A 75 -3.76 -10.75 -5.40
N ILE A 76 -2.57 -10.81 -4.82
CA ILE A 76 -1.48 -9.88 -5.14
C ILE A 76 -0.79 -10.36 -6.43
N ILE A 77 -0.69 -9.46 -7.41
CA ILE A 77 0.11 -9.65 -8.63
C ILE A 77 1.50 -9.04 -8.44
N LYS A 78 1.56 -7.82 -7.86
CA LYS A 78 2.80 -7.14 -7.50
C LYS A 78 2.62 -6.50 -6.13
N ASP A 79 3.51 -6.82 -5.21
CA ASP A 79 3.42 -6.33 -3.83
C ASP A 79 4.13 -5.00 -3.61
N VAL A 80 3.79 -4.33 -2.50
CA VAL A 80 4.51 -3.16 -2.01
C VAL A 80 5.93 -3.55 -1.60
N LYS A 81 6.84 -2.59 -1.57
CA LYS A 81 8.15 -2.82 -0.93
C LYS A 81 7.96 -2.99 0.57
N PHE A 82 8.76 -3.86 1.18
CA PHE A 82 8.69 -4.20 2.60
C PHE A 82 7.32 -4.77 3.03
N ALA A 83 6.73 -5.58 2.15
CA ALA A 83 5.45 -6.23 2.39
C ALA A 83 5.47 -7.11 3.65
N LYS A 84 4.31 -7.14 4.32
CA LYS A 84 4.04 -8.05 5.45
C LYS A 84 2.78 -8.84 5.11
N ALA A 85 2.93 -10.17 4.97
CA ALA A 85 1.84 -11.04 4.55
C ALA A 85 0.63 -10.99 5.51
N GLU A 86 0.87 -10.81 6.80
CA GLU A 86 -0.19 -10.65 7.80
C GLU A 86 -1.04 -9.39 7.57
N VAL A 87 -0.44 -8.31 7.05
CA VAL A 87 -1.17 -7.06 6.75
C VAL A 87 -2.06 -7.24 5.53
N SER A 88 -1.53 -7.73 4.43
CA SER A 88 -2.33 -7.97 3.21
C SER A 88 -3.44 -8.97 3.45
N SER A 89 -3.16 -10.07 4.16
CA SER A 89 -4.18 -11.07 4.52
C SER A 89 -5.30 -10.46 5.36
N ALA A 90 -4.96 -9.66 6.38
CA ALA A 90 -5.96 -9.00 7.22
C ALA A 90 -6.83 -8.01 6.44
N VAL A 91 -6.24 -7.22 5.54
CA VAL A 91 -6.96 -6.29 4.67
C VAL A 91 -7.93 -7.04 3.76
N PHE A 92 -7.45 -8.07 3.07
CA PHE A 92 -8.26 -8.82 2.11
C PHE A 92 -9.39 -9.60 2.77
N GLU A 93 -9.16 -10.18 3.94
CA GLU A 93 -10.21 -10.84 4.72
C GLU A 93 -11.29 -9.85 5.18
N GLN A 94 -10.93 -8.66 5.65
CA GLN A 94 -11.91 -7.64 6.02
C GLN A 94 -12.73 -7.18 4.82
N VAL A 95 -12.10 -6.93 3.68
CA VAL A 95 -12.79 -6.53 2.44
C VAL A 95 -13.78 -7.61 1.99
N LYS A 96 -13.37 -8.87 1.97
CA LYS A 96 -14.25 -10.00 1.62
C LYS A 96 -15.39 -10.19 2.60
N THR A 97 -15.12 -10.10 3.89
CA THR A 97 -16.13 -10.28 4.94
C THR A 97 -17.16 -9.16 4.91
N ARG A 98 -16.74 -7.93 4.74
CA ARG A 98 -17.62 -6.75 4.69
C ARG A 98 -18.20 -6.48 3.32
N GLN A 99 -17.66 -7.08 2.27
CA GLN A 99 -18.01 -6.77 0.87
C GLN A 99 -17.93 -5.26 0.60
N SER A 100 -16.89 -4.63 1.11
CA SER A 100 -16.65 -3.19 1.03
C SER A 100 -15.17 -2.90 1.19
N ILE A 101 -14.70 -1.85 0.53
CA ILE A 101 -13.35 -1.30 0.75
C ILE A 101 -13.32 -0.21 1.84
N GLN A 102 -14.49 0.13 2.41
CA GLN A 102 -14.59 1.03 3.57
C GLN A 102 -14.35 0.22 4.85
N ILE A 103 -13.08 -0.12 5.08
CA ILE A 103 -12.63 -0.87 6.26
C ILE A 103 -11.71 -0.02 7.13
N ASP A 104 -11.56 -0.40 8.39
CA ASP A 104 -10.58 0.20 9.28
C ASP A 104 -9.16 -0.20 8.88
N ALA A 105 -8.22 0.73 9.03
CA ALA A 105 -6.81 0.44 8.80
C ALA A 105 -6.29 -0.61 9.79
N ILE A 106 -5.41 -1.47 9.32
CA ILE A 106 -4.69 -2.40 10.19
C ILE A 106 -3.74 -1.60 11.08
N SER A 107 -3.81 -1.83 12.39
CA SER A 107 -3.01 -1.14 13.39
C SER A 107 -1.51 -1.22 13.08
N GLY A 108 -0.84 -0.06 13.08
CA GLY A 108 0.58 0.05 12.71
C GLY A 108 0.88 -0.06 11.22
N SER A 109 -0.15 -0.19 10.35
CA SER A 109 0.01 -0.34 8.90
C SER A 109 -1.02 0.45 8.10
N THR A 110 -1.41 1.62 8.57
CA THR A 110 -2.45 2.48 7.98
C THR A 110 -2.15 2.81 6.52
N VAL A 111 -0.93 3.22 6.21
CA VAL A 111 -0.53 3.63 4.86
C VAL A 111 -0.51 2.43 3.91
N THR A 112 0.03 1.30 4.34
CA THR A 112 0.05 0.07 3.54
C THR A 112 -1.38 -0.45 3.30
N THR A 113 -2.25 -0.38 4.30
CA THR A 113 -3.68 -0.69 4.15
C THR A 113 -4.31 0.16 3.05
N LYS A 114 -4.13 1.48 3.10
CA LYS A 114 -4.65 2.40 2.08
C LYS A 114 -4.10 2.11 0.68
N ALA A 115 -2.85 1.72 0.56
CA ALA A 115 -2.25 1.34 -0.72
C ALA A 115 -2.94 0.13 -1.36
N TYR A 116 -3.22 -0.92 -0.59
CA TYR A 116 -3.98 -2.07 -1.06
C TYR A 116 -5.43 -1.71 -1.40
N LEU A 117 -6.10 -0.95 -0.55
CA LEU A 117 -7.48 -0.52 -0.80
C LEU A 117 -7.59 0.32 -2.07
N LYS A 118 -6.59 1.15 -2.37
CA LYS A 118 -6.57 1.95 -3.60
C LYS A 118 -6.39 1.10 -4.85
N SER A 119 -5.61 0.02 -4.78
CA SER A 119 -5.52 -0.95 -5.88
C SER A 119 -6.81 -1.74 -6.09
N ILE A 120 -7.48 -2.12 -5.00
CA ILE A 120 -8.79 -2.79 -5.07
C ILE A 120 -9.84 -1.83 -5.64
N GLU A 121 -9.87 -0.57 -5.19
CA GLU A 121 -10.73 0.47 -5.76
C GLU A 121 -10.52 0.59 -7.28
N SER A 122 -9.26 0.68 -7.71
CA SER A 122 -8.91 0.74 -9.14
C SER A 122 -9.37 -0.49 -9.93
N ALA A 123 -9.33 -1.68 -9.33
CA ALA A 123 -9.81 -2.91 -9.96
C ALA A 123 -11.33 -2.91 -10.17
N LEU A 124 -12.08 -2.33 -9.24
CA LEU A 124 -13.54 -2.42 -9.19
C LEU A 124 -14.27 -1.19 -9.74
N GLN A 125 -13.54 -0.12 -10.03
CA GLN A 125 -14.11 1.03 -10.73
C GLN A 125 -14.12 0.79 -12.25
N PRO A 126 -15.21 1.08 -12.92
CA PRO A 126 -15.28 0.98 -14.38
C PRO A 126 -14.38 1.99 -15.08
#